data_78efd6b84ea5b630445edd7df3d0ab43
#
_entry.id   78efd6b84ea5b630445edd7df3d0ab43
#
_cell.length_a   1.000
_cell.length_b   1.000
_cell.length_c   1.000
_cell.angle_alpha   90.00
_cell.angle_beta   90.00
_cell.angle_gamma   90.00
#
_symmetry.space_group_name_H-M   'P 1'
#
loop_
_entity.id
_entity.type
_entity.pdbx_description
1 polymer ?
#
loop_
_entity_poly.entity_id
_entity_poly.type
_entity_poly.pdbx_seq_one_letter_code
_entity_poly.pdbx_strand_id
1 'polypeptide(L)'
;LVTHDQHEAFAMADEVGVMAAGTIQQWDSPYRVYHQPANRFVADFVGQGVFLPGLVIDDRSVEVELGVLASRLPLECSQGCEGCGKDCGVEVLLRPDDIIHDDRSDLVAEVRHKAFRGAEILYTLRLGSGVEVLSLVPSHHNHAIGERIGIRLDVDHVVAFKTPTRAFPANGQAIQFHR
;
A
#
# COMPACT_ATOMS: atom_id res chain seq x y z
N LEU A 1 11.47 -11.62 -23.10
CA LEU A 1 11.04 -12.69 -22.20
C LEU A 1 9.55 -12.53 -21.90
N VAL A 2 8.81 -13.60 -21.90
CA VAL A 2 7.43 -13.65 -21.39
C VAL A 2 7.43 -14.64 -20.23
N THR A 3 7.05 -14.17 -19.05
CA THR A 3 7.04 -14.98 -17.83
C THR A 3 5.83 -14.61 -16.97
N HIS A 4 5.42 -15.50 -16.08
CA HIS A 4 4.44 -15.23 -15.03
C HIS A 4 5.12 -15.05 -13.65
N ASP A 5 6.44 -15.16 -13.60
CA ASP A 5 7.23 -14.90 -12.39
C ASP A 5 7.70 -13.45 -12.37
N GLN A 6 7.15 -12.69 -11.43
CA GLN A 6 7.45 -11.26 -11.25
C GLN A 6 8.89 -11.03 -10.79
N HIS A 7 9.42 -11.92 -9.94
CA HIS A 7 10.79 -11.79 -9.44
C HIS A 7 11.82 -12.00 -10.55
N GLU A 8 11.55 -12.97 -11.44
CA GLU A 8 12.36 -13.19 -12.62
C GLU A 8 12.34 -11.97 -13.55
N ALA A 9 11.12 -11.45 -13.86
CA ALA A 9 10.98 -10.29 -14.71
C ALA A 9 11.72 -9.07 -14.15
N PHE A 10 11.57 -8.80 -12.84
CA PHE A 10 12.18 -7.64 -12.17
C PHE A 10 13.71 -7.75 -12.04
N ALA A 11 14.22 -8.97 -11.91
CA ALA A 11 15.67 -9.18 -11.79
C ALA A 11 16.42 -9.10 -13.13
N MET A 12 15.74 -9.33 -14.25
CA MET A 12 16.39 -9.51 -15.55
C MET A 12 16.11 -8.41 -16.57
N ALA A 13 15.06 -7.61 -16.39
CA ALA A 13 14.61 -6.67 -17.39
C ALA A 13 14.84 -5.21 -17.00
N ASP A 14 15.28 -4.39 -17.95
CA ASP A 14 15.34 -2.95 -17.80
C ASP A 14 13.94 -2.30 -17.86
N GLU A 15 13.03 -2.90 -18.64
CA GLU A 15 11.62 -2.52 -18.78
C GLU A 15 10.72 -3.72 -18.71
N VAL A 16 9.57 -3.57 -18.07
CA VAL A 16 8.54 -4.62 -17.88
C VAL A 16 7.20 -4.14 -18.41
N GLY A 17 6.56 -4.99 -19.20
CA GLY A 17 5.18 -4.78 -19.64
C GLY A 17 4.21 -5.66 -18.85
N VAL A 18 3.29 -5.04 -18.11
CA VAL A 18 2.17 -5.75 -17.46
C VAL A 18 1.02 -5.83 -18.45
N MET A 19 0.57 -7.05 -18.74
CA MET A 19 -0.47 -7.31 -19.73
C MET A 19 -1.70 -7.96 -19.07
N ALA A 20 -2.88 -7.49 -19.44
CA ALA A 20 -4.15 -8.12 -19.07
C ALA A 20 -5.15 -8.05 -20.22
N ALA A 21 -5.94 -9.10 -20.38
CA ALA A 21 -6.99 -9.20 -21.41
C ALA A 21 -6.52 -8.78 -22.83
N GLY A 22 -5.28 -9.10 -23.17
CA GLY A 22 -4.69 -8.79 -24.49
C GLY A 22 -4.22 -7.34 -24.66
N THR A 23 -4.26 -6.52 -23.60
CA THR A 23 -3.80 -5.12 -23.62
C THR A 23 -2.68 -4.90 -22.62
N ILE A 24 -1.74 -4.01 -22.97
CA ILE A 24 -0.69 -3.56 -22.07
C ILE A 24 -1.32 -2.56 -21.09
N GLN A 25 -1.23 -2.86 -19.79
CA GLN A 25 -1.75 -2.03 -18.71
C GLN A 25 -0.72 -0.97 -18.29
N GLN A 26 0.56 -1.35 -18.27
CA GLN A 26 1.69 -0.48 -18.00
C GLN A 26 2.94 -1.03 -18.67
N TRP A 27 3.83 -0.15 -19.12
CA TRP A 27 5.15 -0.47 -19.62
C TRP A 27 6.14 0.53 -19.06
N ASP A 28 7.01 0.08 -18.16
CA ASP A 28 7.96 0.94 -17.48
C ASP A 28 9.10 0.11 -16.85
N SER A 29 10.06 0.77 -16.17
CA SER A 29 11.05 0.09 -15.35
C SER A 29 10.40 -0.71 -14.22
N PRO A 30 11.01 -1.82 -13.76
CA PRO A 30 10.53 -2.61 -12.63
C PRO A 30 10.20 -1.76 -11.39
N TYR A 31 11.08 -0.80 -11.08
CA TYR A 31 10.90 0.13 -9.96
C TYR A 31 9.60 0.92 -10.09
N ARG A 32 9.32 1.50 -11.27
CA ARG A 32 8.11 2.29 -11.48
C ARG A 32 6.85 1.44 -11.51
N VAL A 33 6.91 0.26 -12.11
CA VAL A 33 5.77 -0.66 -12.12
C VAL A 33 5.37 -1.06 -10.69
N TYR A 34 6.34 -1.21 -9.78
CA TYR A 34 6.10 -1.55 -8.39
C TYR A 34 5.63 -0.35 -7.55
N HIS A 35 6.35 0.77 -7.62
CA HIS A 35 6.11 1.94 -6.77
C HIS A 35 5.11 2.95 -7.33
N GLN A 36 4.88 2.95 -8.64
CA GLN A 36 3.97 3.87 -9.35
C GLN A 36 3.06 3.09 -10.32
N PRO A 37 2.28 2.12 -9.82
CA PRO A 37 1.39 1.34 -10.67
C PRO A 37 0.34 2.23 -11.32
N ALA A 38 0.17 2.10 -12.64
CA ALA A 38 -0.73 2.95 -13.44
C ALA A 38 -2.21 2.76 -13.09
N ASN A 39 -2.58 1.63 -12.53
CA ASN A 39 -3.94 1.34 -12.11
C ASN A 39 -3.97 0.26 -11.02
N ARG A 40 -5.16 0.06 -10.42
CA ARG A 40 -5.35 -0.91 -9.35
C ARG A 40 -5.01 -2.35 -9.77
N PHE A 41 -5.30 -2.72 -11.03
CA PHE A 41 -4.95 -4.05 -11.52
C PHE A 41 -3.43 -4.28 -11.47
N VAL A 42 -2.64 -3.31 -11.95
CA VAL A 42 -1.17 -3.40 -11.89
C VAL A 42 -0.70 -3.47 -10.43
N ALA A 43 -1.27 -2.62 -9.57
CA ALA A 43 -0.95 -2.61 -8.15
C ALA A 43 -1.19 -3.96 -7.46
N ASP A 44 -2.33 -4.59 -7.71
CA ASP A 44 -2.69 -5.91 -7.18
C ASP A 44 -1.86 -7.04 -7.79
N PHE A 45 -1.54 -6.92 -9.09
CA PHE A 45 -0.79 -7.94 -9.82
C PHE A 45 0.69 -7.95 -9.46
N VAL A 46 1.27 -6.75 -9.22
CA VAL A 46 2.71 -6.57 -9.02
C VAL A 46 3.03 -6.43 -7.52
N GLY A 47 3.27 -7.55 -6.87
CA GLY A 47 3.67 -7.58 -5.47
C GLY A 47 2.52 -7.46 -4.47
N GLN A 48 2.84 -7.74 -3.23
CA GLN A 48 1.89 -7.67 -2.13
C GLN A 48 1.69 -6.22 -1.68
N GLY A 49 0.48 -5.88 -1.30
CA GLY A 49 0.13 -4.57 -0.75
C GLY A 49 -1.28 -4.59 -0.17
N VAL A 50 -1.61 -3.55 0.59
CA VAL A 50 -2.93 -3.36 1.18
C VAL A 50 -3.45 -1.99 0.78
N PHE A 51 -4.74 -1.91 0.49
CA PHE A 51 -5.41 -0.65 0.20
C PHE A 51 -6.11 -0.16 1.45
N LEU A 52 -5.69 0.99 1.96
CA LEU A 52 -6.35 1.65 3.08
C LEU A 52 -7.26 2.77 2.58
N PRO A 53 -8.46 2.91 3.16
CA PRO A 53 -9.29 4.06 2.89
C PRO A 53 -8.60 5.32 3.40
N GLY A 54 -8.65 6.39 2.62
CA GLY A 54 -8.05 7.67 2.93
C GLY A 54 -8.88 8.85 2.44
N LEU A 55 -8.61 10.02 3.00
CA LEU A 55 -9.18 11.29 2.60
C LEU A 55 -8.07 12.22 2.12
N VAL A 56 -8.24 12.80 0.93
CA VAL A 56 -7.31 13.79 0.40
C VAL A 56 -7.43 15.08 1.22
N ILE A 57 -6.31 15.53 1.80
CA ILE A 57 -6.22 16.79 2.54
C ILE A 57 -5.91 17.95 1.58
N ASP A 58 -4.92 17.73 0.72
CA ASP A 58 -4.44 18.67 -0.30
C ASP A 58 -3.84 17.92 -1.51
N ASP A 59 -3.20 18.62 -2.43
CA ASP A 59 -2.61 18.05 -3.64
C ASP A 59 -1.45 17.07 -3.39
N ARG A 60 -0.97 16.96 -2.15
CA ARG A 60 0.18 16.11 -1.77
C ARG A 60 -0.03 15.27 -0.53
N SER A 61 -1.16 15.42 0.15
CA SER A 61 -1.38 14.81 1.45
C SER A 61 -2.69 14.05 1.51
N VAL A 62 -2.63 12.84 2.06
CA VAL A 62 -3.79 11.98 2.32
C VAL A 62 -3.77 11.55 3.77
N GLU A 63 -4.91 11.65 4.45
CA GLU A 63 -5.12 11.10 5.77
C GLU A 63 -5.63 9.67 5.66
N VAL A 64 -4.95 8.76 6.33
CA VAL A 64 -5.34 7.35 6.51
C VAL A 64 -5.38 7.03 8.01
N GLU A 65 -5.86 5.86 8.40
CA GLU A 65 -5.88 5.44 9.82
C GLU A 65 -4.51 5.52 10.50
N LEU A 66 -3.44 5.26 9.76
CA LEU A 66 -2.07 5.27 10.26
C LEU A 66 -1.47 6.69 10.40
N GLY A 67 -2.20 7.72 10.01
CA GLY A 67 -1.77 9.12 10.06
C GLY A 67 -1.81 9.81 8.70
N VAL A 68 -1.16 10.96 8.61
CA VAL A 68 -1.08 11.75 7.38
C VAL A 68 0.13 11.30 6.56
N LEU A 69 -0.13 10.88 5.34
CA LEU A 69 0.89 10.56 4.33
C LEU A 69 1.12 11.79 3.46
N ALA A 70 2.37 12.21 3.37
CA ALA A 70 2.76 13.31 2.51
C ALA A 70 3.61 12.78 1.33
N SER A 71 3.19 13.09 0.11
CA SER A 71 3.91 12.75 -1.11
C SER A 71 4.85 13.88 -1.53
N ARG A 72 6.03 13.54 -2.04
CA ARG A 72 6.93 14.51 -2.68
C ARG A 72 6.40 15.03 -4.02
N LEU A 73 5.58 14.22 -4.68
CA LEU A 73 4.92 14.54 -5.95
C LEU A 73 3.43 14.83 -5.71
N PRO A 74 2.79 15.62 -6.56
CA PRO A 74 1.35 15.75 -6.52
C PRO A 74 0.67 14.40 -6.63
N LEU A 75 -0.45 14.23 -5.93
CA LEU A 75 -1.24 13.02 -5.96
C LEU A 75 -1.82 12.85 -7.38
N GLU A 76 -1.32 11.88 -8.10
CA GLU A 76 -1.93 11.47 -9.37
C GLU A 76 -3.08 10.53 -9.07
N CYS A 77 -4.30 11.04 -9.21
CA CYS A 77 -5.47 10.18 -9.16
C CYS A 77 -5.52 9.38 -10.46
N SER A 78 -5.03 8.14 -10.45
CA SER A 78 -5.13 7.25 -11.59
C SER A 78 -6.59 6.98 -11.92
N GLN A 79 -7.00 7.29 -13.15
CA GLN A 79 -8.31 7.17 -13.77
C GLN A 79 -9.21 8.41 -13.67
N GLY A 80 -8.91 9.44 -14.49
CA GLY A 80 -9.92 10.36 -15.03
C GLY A 80 -10.60 11.29 -14.03
N CYS A 81 -9.98 11.57 -12.91
CA CYS A 81 -10.37 12.70 -12.09
C CYS A 81 -9.73 13.96 -12.65
N GLU A 82 -10.52 14.91 -13.09
CA GLU A 82 -10.09 16.30 -13.13
C GLU A 82 -9.89 16.78 -11.67
N GLY A 83 -8.69 16.45 -11.11
CA GLY A 83 -8.27 16.83 -9.76
C GLY A 83 -8.98 16.07 -8.63
N CYS A 84 -8.25 15.23 -7.88
CA CYS A 84 -8.68 14.86 -6.53
C CYS A 84 -8.59 16.13 -5.67
N GLY A 85 -9.72 16.79 -5.46
CA GLY A 85 -9.82 17.92 -4.54
C GLY A 85 -9.84 17.46 -3.08
N LYS A 86 -9.70 18.43 -2.19
CA LYS A 86 -9.86 18.24 -0.75
C LYS A 86 -11.15 17.45 -0.45
N ASP A 87 -11.08 16.57 0.55
CA ASP A 87 -12.17 15.69 1.01
C ASP A 87 -12.58 14.58 0.01
N CYS A 88 -11.78 14.32 -1.03
CA CYS A 88 -11.98 13.21 -1.93
C CYS A 88 -11.59 11.88 -1.24
N GLY A 89 -12.51 10.90 -1.22
CA GLY A 89 -12.23 9.55 -0.74
C GLY A 89 -11.38 8.76 -1.73
N VAL A 90 -10.31 8.19 -1.23
CA VAL A 90 -9.36 7.39 -2.00
C VAL A 90 -9.01 6.08 -1.29
N GLU A 91 -8.50 5.12 -2.04
CA GLU A 91 -7.83 3.95 -1.50
C GLU A 91 -6.33 4.13 -1.72
N VAL A 92 -5.58 4.16 -0.63
CA VAL A 92 -4.13 4.34 -0.63
C VAL A 92 -3.46 2.98 -0.58
N LEU A 93 -2.60 2.70 -1.56
CA LEU A 93 -1.77 1.51 -1.57
C LEU A 93 -0.63 1.68 -0.55
N LEU A 94 -0.50 0.71 0.34
CA LEU A 94 0.67 0.54 1.20
C LEU A 94 1.34 -0.79 0.89
N ARG A 95 2.62 -0.73 0.59
CA ARG A 95 3.50 -1.87 0.39
C ARG A 95 4.08 -2.35 1.73
N PRO A 96 4.60 -3.59 1.82
CA PRO A 96 5.20 -4.07 3.06
C PRO A 96 6.43 -3.27 3.52
N ASP A 97 7.13 -2.64 2.60
CA ASP A 97 8.29 -1.77 2.83
C ASP A 97 7.93 -0.34 3.27
N ASP A 98 6.67 0.06 3.08
CA ASP A 98 6.15 1.34 3.57
C ASP A 98 5.87 1.35 5.09
N ILE A 99 5.78 0.18 5.71
CA ILE A 99 5.48 0.04 7.15
C ILE A 99 6.66 -0.64 7.83
N ILE A 100 7.41 0.13 8.60
CA ILE A 100 8.62 -0.36 9.27
C ILE A 100 8.42 -0.45 10.78
N HIS A 101 9.15 -1.38 11.40
CA HIS A 101 9.21 -1.51 12.84
C HIS A 101 9.93 -0.34 13.49
N ASP A 102 9.35 0.23 14.56
CA ASP A 102 9.94 1.30 15.35
C ASP A 102 9.49 1.22 16.81
N ASP A 103 10.37 0.77 17.69
CA ASP A 103 10.09 0.63 19.13
C ASP A 103 9.76 1.95 19.84
N ARG A 104 10.04 3.09 19.20
CA ARG A 104 9.78 4.42 19.76
C ARG A 104 8.45 5.01 19.29
N SER A 105 7.75 4.32 18.41
CA SER A 105 6.48 4.78 17.85
C SER A 105 5.33 4.56 18.83
N ASP A 106 4.48 5.57 18.98
CA ASP A 106 3.20 5.46 19.68
C ASP A 106 2.15 4.69 18.87
N LEU A 107 2.36 4.55 17.55
CA LEU A 107 1.51 3.76 16.68
C LEU A 107 1.86 2.28 16.86
N VAL A 108 0.91 1.49 17.34
CA VAL A 108 1.12 0.09 17.70
C VAL A 108 0.19 -0.83 16.92
N ALA A 109 0.73 -1.96 16.45
CA ALA A 109 -0.04 -3.01 15.77
C ALA A 109 0.25 -4.39 16.36
N GLU A 110 -0.72 -5.30 16.26
CA GLU A 110 -0.61 -6.68 16.75
C GLU A 110 -0.11 -7.60 15.64
N VAL A 111 0.90 -8.41 15.92
CA VAL A 111 1.40 -9.43 14.99
C VAL A 111 0.40 -10.57 14.88
N ARG A 112 -0.22 -10.74 13.70
CA ARG A 112 -1.20 -11.80 13.43
C ARG A 112 -0.57 -13.01 12.75
N HIS A 113 0.30 -12.75 11.78
CA HIS A 113 1.05 -13.78 11.06
C HIS A 113 2.47 -13.31 10.80
N LYS A 114 3.36 -14.28 10.63
CA LYS A 114 4.72 -14.02 10.18
C LYS A 114 5.18 -15.08 9.18
N ALA A 115 5.82 -14.64 8.10
CA ALA A 115 6.47 -15.50 7.13
C ALA A 115 7.96 -15.18 7.09
N PHE A 116 8.79 -16.12 7.51
CA PHE A 116 10.24 -16.00 7.48
C PHE A 116 10.74 -16.14 6.04
N ARG A 117 11.50 -15.15 5.56
CA ARG A 117 12.02 -15.06 4.19
C ARG A 117 13.57 -15.02 4.15
N GLY A 118 14.21 -15.53 5.16
CA GLY A 118 15.67 -15.49 5.31
C GLY A 118 16.15 -14.20 5.97
N ALA A 119 16.61 -13.23 5.21
CA ALA A 119 17.08 -11.95 5.75
C ALA A 119 15.96 -11.10 6.35
N GLU A 120 14.71 -11.37 6.01
CA GLU A 120 13.53 -10.59 6.36
C GLU A 120 12.40 -11.48 6.85
N ILE A 121 11.49 -10.88 7.62
CA ILE A 121 10.22 -11.47 8.03
C ILE A 121 9.10 -10.58 7.48
N LEU A 122 8.18 -11.18 6.74
CA LEU A 122 6.93 -10.52 6.37
C LEU A 122 5.92 -10.73 7.49
N TYR A 123 5.52 -9.65 8.11
CA TYR A 123 4.45 -9.63 9.10
C TYR A 123 3.11 -9.25 8.48
N THR A 124 2.03 -9.91 8.92
CA THR A 124 0.68 -9.38 8.85
C THR A 124 0.37 -8.77 10.21
N LEU A 125 0.14 -7.48 10.24
CA LEU A 125 -0.10 -6.68 11.43
C LEU A 125 -1.54 -6.20 11.47
N ARG A 126 -2.21 -6.34 12.62
CA ARG A 126 -3.56 -5.84 12.82
C ARG A 126 -3.54 -4.50 13.54
N LEU A 127 -4.14 -3.50 12.93
CA LEU A 127 -4.31 -2.15 13.49
C LEU A 127 -5.43 -2.12 14.54
N GLY A 128 -5.55 -0.99 15.24
CA GLY A 128 -6.59 -0.76 16.24
C GLY A 128 -8.02 -0.85 15.71
N SER A 129 -8.25 -0.49 14.45
CA SER A 129 -9.53 -0.64 13.73
C SER A 129 -9.89 -2.09 13.39
N GLY A 130 -8.91 -3.00 13.45
CA GLY A 130 -9.03 -4.37 12.99
C GLY A 130 -8.56 -4.60 11.54
N VAL A 131 -8.19 -3.55 10.82
CA VAL A 131 -7.60 -3.65 9.48
C VAL A 131 -6.22 -4.32 9.57
N GLU A 132 -5.92 -5.18 8.61
CA GLU A 132 -4.63 -5.84 8.51
C GLU A 132 -3.76 -5.16 7.45
N VAL A 133 -2.49 -4.94 7.80
CA VAL A 133 -1.46 -4.37 6.93
C VAL A 133 -0.24 -5.29 6.89
N LEU A 134 0.61 -5.09 5.89
CA LEU A 134 1.83 -5.87 5.74
C LEU A 134 3.04 -5.02 6.13
N SER A 135 4.04 -5.63 6.76
CA SER A 135 5.30 -5.00 7.11
C SER A 135 6.46 -5.93 6.85
N LEU A 136 7.49 -5.45 6.18
CA LEU A 136 8.71 -6.20 5.93
C LEU A 136 9.80 -5.72 6.90
N VAL A 137 10.24 -6.61 7.77
CA VAL A 137 11.15 -6.28 8.87
C VAL A 137 12.39 -7.17 8.79
N PRO A 138 13.60 -6.65 9.08
CA PRO A 138 14.81 -7.48 9.16
C PRO A 138 14.63 -8.66 10.13
N SER A 139 15.15 -9.84 9.78
CA SER A 139 14.87 -11.10 10.47
C SER A 139 15.35 -11.16 11.94
N HIS A 140 16.23 -10.25 12.35
CA HIS A 140 16.66 -10.16 13.75
C HIS A 140 15.60 -9.50 14.67
N HIS A 141 14.58 -8.84 14.13
CA HIS A 141 13.39 -8.37 14.85
C HIS A 141 12.30 -9.45 14.83
N ASN A 142 12.54 -10.57 15.51
CA ASN A 142 11.66 -11.73 15.48
C ASN A 142 10.63 -11.69 16.62
N HIS A 143 9.54 -10.99 16.39
CA HIS A 143 8.43 -10.86 17.34
C HIS A 143 7.51 -12.09 17.35
N ALA A 144 6.82 -12.33 18.47
CA ALA A 144 5.87 -13.42 18.62
C ALA A 144 4.50 -13.06 18.01
N ILE A 145 3.75 -14.07 17.58
CA ILE A 145 2.34 -13.88 17.19
C ILE A 145 1.55 -13.45 18.43
N GLY A 146 0.71 -12.42 18.29
CA GLY A 146 -0.03 -11.77 19.36
C GLY A 146 0.74 -10.65 20.07
N GLU A 147 2.03 -10.48 19.80
CA GLU A 147 2.82 -9.36 20.31
C GLU A 147 2.38 -8.04 19.69
N ARG A 148 2.40 -6.96 20.47
CA ARG A 148 2.15 -5.60 19.98
C ARG A 148 3.48 -4.91 19.79
N ILE A 149 3.71 -4.44 18.57
CA ILE A 149 4.95 -3.80 18.18
C ILE A 149 4.68 -2.37 17.70
N GLY A 150 5.64 -1.46 17.94
CA GLY A 150 5.61 -0.13 17.41
C GLY A 150 5.91 -0.15 15.91
N ILE A 151 5.18 0.64 15.15
CA ILE A 151 5.36 0.78 13.70
C ILE A 151 5.37 2.25 13.30
N ARG A 152 6.01 2.58 12.20
CA ARG A 152 5.90 3.88 11.56
C ARG A 152 5.81 3.75 10.05
N LEU A 153 5.25 4.75 9.43
CA LEU A 153 5.21 4.87 7.98
C LEU A 153 6.52 5.46 7.45
N ASP A 154 7.02 4.88 6.36
CA ASP A 154 8.21 5.34 5.64
C ASP A 154 7.88 5.40 4.15
N VAL A 155 7.06 6.38 3.77
CA VAL A 155 6.48 6.53 2.44
C VAL A 155 7.10 7.72 1.73
N ASP A 156 7.76 7.49 0.61
CA ASP A 156 8.34 8.55 -0.22
C ASP A 156 7.34 9.13 -1.23
N HIS A 157 6.37 8.34 -1.65
CA HIS A 157 5.33 8.73 -2.61
C HIS A 157 4.02 8.00 -2.29
N VAL A 158 2.92 8.69 -2.45
CA VAL A 158 1.59 8.15 -2.16
C VAL A 158 0.93 7.70 -3.46
N VAL A 159 0.57 6.43 -3.53
CA VAL A 159 -0.23 5.87 -4.62
C VAL A 159 -1.67 5.77 -4.16
N ALA A 160 -2.53 6.56 -4.76
CA ALA A 160 -3.94 6.63 -4.42
C ALA A 160 -4.83 6.34 -5.63
N PHE A 161 -5.87 5.56 -5.39
CA PHE A 161 -6.89 5.24 -6.40
C PHE A 161 -8.23 5.78 -5.93
N LYS A 162 -9.02 6.33 -6.87
CA LYS A 162 -10.36 6.79 -6.53
C LYS A 162 -11.19 5.61 -6.04
N THR A 163 -11.84 5.77 -4.90
CA THR A 163 -12.82 4.79 -4.43
C THR A 163 -13.98 4.75 -5.42
N PRO A 164 -14.35 3.59 -6.00
CA PRO A 164 -15.56 3.50 -6.79
C PRO A 164 -16.72 3.95 -5.91
N THR A 165 -17.54 4.88 -6.40
CA THR A 165 -18.58 5.64 -5.69
C THR A 165 -19.51 4.73 -4.87
N ARG A 166 -19.09 4.36 -3.66
CA ARG A 166 -19.97 3.99 -2.56
C ARG A 166 -19.77 5.05 -1.51
N ALA A 167 -20.81 5.84 -1.29
CA ALA A 167 -20.81 6.97 -0.39
C ALA A 167 -20.10 6.66 0.94
N PHE A 168 -19.04 7.42 1.25
CA PHE A 168 -18.58 7.54 2.63
C PHE A 168 -19.73 8.15 3.43
N PRO A 169 -20.17 7.55 4.53
CA PRO A 169 -21.09 8.24 5.42
C PRO A 169 -20.40 9.49 5.98
N ALA A 170 -20.92 10.65 5.64
CA ALA A 170 -20.57 11.90 6.29
C ALA A 170 -21.06 11.83 7.74
N ASN A 171 -20.24 11.30 8.63
CA ASN A 171 -20.28 11.39 10.09
C ASN A 171 -19.59 10.14 10.67
N GLY A 172 -18.39 10.31 11.20
CA GLY A 172 -17.71 9.59 12.27
C GLY A 172 -18.14 8.17 12.72
N GLN A 173 -18.75 7.37 11.86
CA GLN A 173 -19.10 5.99 12.19
C GLN A 173 -18.16 5.02 11.46
N ALA A 174 -17.55 4.16 12.26
CA ALA A 174 -16.67 3.10 11.83
C ALA A 174 -17.27 2.29 10.67
N ILE A 175 -16.50 2.14 9.59
CA ILE A 175 -16.86 1.32 8.45
C ILE A 175 -16.82 -0.15 8.89
N GLN A 176 -17.99 -0.80 8.99
CA GLN A 176 -18.05 -2.25 9.15
C GLN A 176 -17.92 -2.91 7.78
N PHE A 177 -16.83 -3.65 7.58
CA PHE A 177 -16.67 -4.54 6.43
C PHE A 177 -17.37 -5.86 6.73
N HIS A 178 -18.40 -6.21 5.96
CA HIS A 178 -18.90 -7.59 5.87
C HIS A 178 -18.14 -8.32 4.75
N ARG A 179 -17.72 -9.56 5.06
CA ARG A 179 -17.02 -10.52 4.18
C ARG A 179 -17.83 -10.83 2.93
#